data_51f5757dbfd07acb80a0aac256ca5666
#
_entry.id   51f5757dbfd07acb80a0aac256ca5666
#
_cell.length_a   1.000
_cell.length_b   1.000
_cell.length_c   1.000
_cell.angle_alpha   90.00
_cell.angle_beta   90.00
_cell.angle_gamma   90.00
#
_symmetry.space_group_name_H-M   'P 1'
#
loop_
_entity.id
_entity.type
_entity.pdbx_description
1 polymer ?
#
loop_
_entity_poly.entity_id
_entity_poly.type
_entity_poly.pdbx_seq_one_letter_code
_entity_poly.pdbx_strand_id
1 'polypeptide(L)'
;GHGGLGAAGVSAVVPSLLLYSPGLDQAFPVIAATACWLGWTAGEFRSPWRAAAAGATVAVGLFFSMSFAVVAAWAGLLALAGLRRGAAPCSPRKLCELLTAAVAGLVAPAVVLYVALGYNSPAVWSACLDANAKFNAQSGRVYWKWVLANPVEFLVFLGIPVSCLFLGRLAAAVRGLRKGWRDTDWGVLVIAGLLIGLNLLGLN
;
A
#
# COMPACT_ATOMS: atom_id res chain seq x y z
N GLY A 1 16.69 14.66 -11.90
CA GLY A 1 17.64 14.27 -10.89
C GLY A 1 17.37 14.76 -9.46
N HIS A 2 16.79 15.97 -9.23
CA HIS A 2 16.68 16.53 -7.88
C HIS A 2 15.65 15.85 -6.97
N GLY A 3 14.64 15.18 -7.51
CA GLY A 3 13.62 14.47 -6.73
C GLY A 3 14.13 13.21 -6.02
N GLY A 4 15.11 12.50 -6.60
CA GLY A 4 15.65 11.27 -6.03
C GLY A 4 16.50 11.49 -4.77
N LEU A 5 17.31 12.56 -4.74
CA LEU A 5 18.12 12.89 -3.57
C LEU A 5 17.27 13.35 -2.38
N GLY A 6 16.17 14.08 -2.65
CA GLY A 6 15.21 14.46 -1.61
C GLY A 6 14.51 13.25 -0.99
N ALA A 7 14.08 12.30 -1.81
CA ALA A 7 13.44 11.07 -1.33
C ALA A 7 14.39 10.19 -0.50
N ALA A 8 15.66 10.05 -0.94
CA ALA A 8 16.68 9.32 -0.19
C ALA A 8 16.99 9.97 1.16
N GLY A 9 17.10 11.31 1.18
CA GLY A 9 17.34 12.07 2.42
C GLY A 9 16.16 11.94 3.41
N VAL A 10 14.92 11.95 2.94
CA VAL A 10 13.74 11.75 3.78
C VAL A 10 13.71 10.32 4.34
N SER A 11 14.03 9.32 3.52
CA SER A 11 14.07 7.91 3.98
C SER A 11 15.12 7.69 5.08
N ALA A 12 16.26 8.39 5.03
CA ALA A 12 17.32 8.27 6.04
C ALA A 12 16.92 8.80 7.42
N VAL A 13 15.89 9.63 7.54
CA VAL A 13 15.43 10.19 8.83
C VAL A 13 14.17 9.50 9.37
N VAL A 14 13.69 8.45 8.70
CA VAL A 14 12.54 7.66 9.19
C VAL A 14 13.01 6.67 10.26
N PRO A 15 12.62 6.83 11.54
CA PRO A 15 13.13 6.01 12.64
C PRO A 15 12.91 4.51 12.45
N SER A 16 11.79 4.12 11.85
CA SER A 16 11.49 2.71 11.61
C SER A 16 12.50 2.03 10.67
N LEU A 17 13.05 2.74 9.70
CA LEU A 17 14.08 2.20 8.81
C LEU A 17 15.42 1.99 9.54
N LEU A 18 15.71 2.78 10.56
CA LEU A 18 16.94 2.68 11.36
C LEU A 18 16.82 1.62 12.45
N LEU A 19 15.65 1.53 13.11
CA LEU A 19 15.44 0.62 14.24
C LEU A 19 15.36 -0.85 13.81
N TYR A 20 14.87 -1.14 12.61
CA TYR A 20 14.71 -2.50 12.10
C TYR A 20 15.82 -2.92 11.12
N SER A 21 16.92 -2.18 11.05
CA SER A 21 18.10 -2.55 10.26
C SER A 21 18.95 -3.58 11.02
N PRO A 22 19.40 -4.68 10.39
CA PRO A 22 19.24 -5.12 9.00
C PRO A 22 18.11 -6.16 8.80
N GLY A 23 16.87 -5.82 9.00
CA GLY A 23 15.73 -6.74 8.84
C GLY A 23 15.17 -6.78 7.39
N LEU A 24 14.51 -7.90 7.04
CA LEU A 24 13.71 -8.03 5.81
C LEU A 24 12.64 -6.94 5.71
N ASP A 25 12.19 -6.39 6.84
CA ASP A 25 11.17 -5.34 6.92
C ASP A 25 11.59 -4.07 6.16
N GLN A 26 12.88 -3.83 5.96
CA GLN A 26 13.37 -2.71 5.15
C GLN A 26 13.11 -2.88 3.65
N ALA A 27 12.92 -4.11 3.17
CA ALA A 27 12.54 -4.36 1.80
C ALA A 27 11.07 -3.98 1.53
N PHE A 28 10.21 -3.99 2.56
CA PHE A 28 8.78 -3.73 2.40
C PHE A 28 8.45 -2.35 1.84
N PRO A 29 9.04 -1.23 2.30
CA PRO A 29 8.81 0.08 1.69
C PRO A 29 9.20 0.12 0.22
N VAL A 30 10.27 -0.56 -0.18
CA VAL A 30 10.72 -0.60 -1.57
C VAL A 30 9.73 -1.39 -2.43
N ILE A 31 9.30 -2.57 -1.96
CA ILE A 31 8.30 -3.40 -2.65
C ILE A 31 6.97 -2.62 -2.76
N ALA A 32 6.53 -1.98 -1.68
CA ALA A 32 5.30 -1.19 -1.66
C ALA A 32 5.38 0.01 -2.61
N ALA A 33 6.46 0.78 -2.58
CA ALA A 33 6.68 1.91 -3.48
C ALA A 33 6.71 1.46 -4.95
N THR A 34 7.36 0.32 -5.24
CA THR A 34 7.41 -0.26 -6.59
C THR A 34 6.02 -0.67 -7.07
N ALA A 35 5.22 -1.36 -6.23
CA ALA A 35 3.86 -1.74 -6.56
C ALA A 35 2.99 -0.51 -6.85
N CYS A 36 3.08 0.53 -6.02
CA CYS A 36 2.35 1.77 -6.18
C CYS A 36 2.75 2.53 -7.46
N TRP A 37 4.05 2.62 -7.74
CA TRP A 37 4.57 3.25 -8.95
C TRP A 37 4.13 2.49 -10.21
N LEU A 38 4.21 1.16 -10.20
CA LEU A 38 3.74 0.32 -11.30
C LEU A 38 2.23 0.45 -11.49
N GLY A 39 1.45 0.47 -10.40
CA GLY A 39 0.01 0.69 -10.45
C GLY A 39 -0.34 2.03 -11.09
N TRP A 40 0.25 3.13 -10.59
CA TRP A 40 0.08 4.45 -11.17
C TRP A 40 0.39 4.48 -12.66
N THR A 41 1.60 4.03 -13.04
CA THR A 41 2.06 4.07 -14.43
C THR A 41 1.31 3.09 -15.33
N ALA A 42 0.78 1.99 -14.78
CA ALA A 42 -0.12 1.09 -15.51
C ALA A 42 -1.40 1.81 -15.92
N GLY A 43 -2.00 2.61 -15.03
CA GLY A 43 -3.17 3.44 -15.34
C GLY A 43 -2.85 4.55 -16.34
N GLU A 44 -1.82 5.34 -16.07
CA GLU A 44 -1.42 6.49 -16.88
C GLU A 44 -1.08 6.11 -18.33
N PHE A 45 -0.25 5.09 -18.51
CA PHE A 45 0.17 4.62 -19.85
C PHE A 45 -0.71 3.48 -20.40
N ARG A 46 -1.75 3.05 -19.67
CA ARG A 46 -2.65 1.96 -20.05
C ARG A 46 -1.91 0.69 -20.46
N SER A 47 -0.90 0.34 -19.69
CA SER A 47 0.06 -0.72 -20.00
C SER A 47 -0.27 -2.01 -19.25
N PRO A 48 -0.73 -3.09 -19.94
CA PRO A 48 -1.06 -4.35 -19.28
C PRO A 48 0.16 -5.00 -18.61
N TRP A 49 1.35 -4.89 -19.19
CA TRP A 49 2.55 -5.46 -18.60
C TRP A 49 2.91 -4.78 -17.26
N ARG A 50 2.70 -3.47 -17.12
CA ARG A 50 2.89 -2.74 -15.85
C ARG A 50 1.84 -3.15 -14.83
N ALA A 51 0.60 -3.36 -15.27
CA ALA A 51 -0.46 -3.88 -14.41
C ALA A 51 -0.11 -5.28 -13.90
N ALA A 52 0.38 -6.18 -14.78
CA ALA A 52 0.85 -7.50 -14.39
C ALA A 52 2.05 -7.43 -13.43
N ALA A 53 3.03 -6.56 -13.72
CA ALA A 53 4.18 -6.35 -12.84
C ALA A 53 3.77 -5.79 -11.46
N ALA A 54 2.79 -4.87 -11.40
CA ALA A 54 2.22 -4.39 -10.13
C ALA A 54 1.60 -5.54 -9.33
N GLY A 55 0.78 -6.38 -9.98
CA GLY A 55 0.18 -7.56 -9.37
C GLY A 55 1.24 -8.54 -8.83
N ALA A 56 2.27 -8.83 -9.62
CA ALA A 56 3.38 -9.71 -9.22
C ALA A 56 4.16 -9.13 -8.03
N THR A 57 4.42 -7.82 -8.02
CA THR A 57 5.09 -7.15 -6.90
C THR A 57 4.25 -7.22 -5.62
N VAL A 58 2.94 -7.05 -5.73
CA VAL A 58 2.00 -7.24 -4.61
C VAL A 58 2.01 -8.70 -4.13
N ALA A 59 2.02 -9.68 -5.04
CA ALA A 59 2.10 -11.10 -4.67
C ALA A 59 3.37 -11.42 -3.87
N VAL A 60 4.52 -10.88 -4.27
CA VAL A 60 5.78 -11.00 -3.51
C VAL A 60 5.63 -10.37 -2.13
N GLY A 61 5.02 -9.19 -2.03
CA GLY A 61 4.76 -8.56 -0.74
C GLY A 61 3.84 -9.40 0.15
N LEU A 62 2.75 -9.92 -0.39
CA LEU A 62 1.79 -10.79 0.31
C LEU A 62 2.40 -12.12 0.80
N PHE A 63 3.42 -12.62 0.12
CA PHE A 63 4.18 -13.78 0.59
C PHE A 63 4.88 -13.50 1.92
N PHE A 64 5.39 -12.28 2.11
CA PHE A 64 6.08 -11.89 3.33
C PHE A 64 5.15 -11.32 4.40
N SER A 65 4.10 -10.60 4.01
CA SER A 65 3.19 -9.94 4.96
C SER A 65 1.80 -9.73 4.39
N MET A 66 0.78 -10.11 5.15
CA MET A 66 -0.63 -9.85 4.80
C MET A 66 -0.95 -8.35 4.70
N SER A 67 -0.17 -7.49 5.33
CA SER A 67 -0.33 -6.02 5.24
C SER A 67 -0.21 -5.50 3.80
N PHE A 68 0.39 -6.28 2.90
CA PHE A 68 0.43 -5.96 1.48
C PHE A 68 -0.93 -6.00 0.77
N ALA A 69 -1.98 -6.54 1.40
CA ALA A 69 -3.35 -6.38 0.91
C ALA A 69 -3.76 -4.89 0.85
N VAL A 70 -3.28 -4.09 1.80
CA VAL A 70 -3.47 -2.63 1.83
C VAL A 70 -2.71 -1.96 0.70
N VAL A 71 -1.48 -2.40 0.45
CA VAL A 71 -0.66 -1.92 -0.67
C VAL A 71 -1.33 -2.25 -2.00
N ALA A 72 -1.96 -3.44 -2.12
CA ALA A 72 -2.74 -3.81 -3.31
C ALA A 72 -3.89 -2.85 -3.56
N ALA A 73 -4.69 -2.56 -2.52
CA ALA A 73 -5.79 -1.60 -2.60
C ALA A 73 -5.27 -0.20 -3.00
N TRP A 74 -4.17 0.22 -2.39
CA TRP A 74 -3.52 1.48 -2.71
C TRP A 74 -3.02 1.54 -4.15
N ALA A 75 -2.28 0.54 -4.62
CA ALA A 75 -1.79 0.47 -6.00
C ALA A 75 -2.96 0.49 -7.01
N GLY A 76 -4.07 -0.19 -6.68
CA GLY A 76 -5.30 -0.16 -7.47
C GLY A 76 -5.93 1.23 -7.56
N LEU A 77 -6.02 1.94 -6.42
CA LEU A 77 -6.53 3.32 -6.39
C LEU A 77 -5.63 4.29 -7.15
N LEU A 78 -4.31 4.11 -7.06
CA LEU A 78 -3.35 4.88 -7.86
C LEU A 78 -3.47 4.58 -9.35
N ALA A 79 -3.71 3.33 -9.73
CA ALA A 79 -3.98 2.97 -11.12
C ALA A 79 -5.25 3.67 -11.65
N LEU A 80 -6.33 3.71 -10.86
CA LEU A 80 -7.54 4.45 -11.20
C LEU A 80 -7.29 5.95 -11.35
N ALA A 81 -6.48 6.54 -10.46
CA ALA A 81 -6.06 7.94 -10.56
C ALA A 81 -5.20 8.18 -11.82
N GLY A 82 -4.28 7.26 -12.15
CA GLY A 82 -3.49 7.29 -13.38
C GLY A 82 -4.37 7.25 -14.64
N LEU A 83 -5.43 6.42 -14.66
CA LEU A 83 -6.38 6.36 -15.78
C LEU A 83 -7.05 7.71 -16.07
N ARG A 84 -7.30 8.52 -15.03
CA ARG A 84 -7.90 9.86 -15.18
C ARG A 84 -6.96 10.88 -15.80
N ARG A 85 -5.65 10.68 -15.68
CA ARG A 85 -4.61 11.53 -16.28
C ARG A 85 -4.32 11.18 -17.75
N GLY A 86 -4.67 10.00 -18.19
CA GLY A 86 -4.49 9.59 -19.57
C GLY A 86 -5.22 10.52 -20.53
N ALA A 87 -4.58 10.83 -21.67
CA ALA A 87 -5.03 11.82 -22.65
C ALA A 87 -6.43 11.57 -23.29
N ALA A 88 -7.01 10.39 -23.09
CA ALA A 88 -8.34 10.04 -23.61
C ALA A 88 -9.14 9.23 -22.57
N PRO A 89 -10.48 9.13 -22.67
CA PRO A 89 -11.28 8.23 -21.83
C PRO A 89 -10.79 6.77 -21.93
N CYS A 90 -10.75 6.04 -20.82
CA CYS A 90 -10.42 4.63 -20.85
C CYS A 90 -11.62 3.82 -21.31
N SER A 91 -11.47 3.03 -22.38
CA SER A 91 -12.54 2.14 -22.83
C SER A 91 -12.75 1.01 -21.82
N PRO A 92 -14.00 0.49 -21.66
CA PRO A 92 -14.27 -0.66 -20.78
C PRO A 92 -13.42 -1.88 -21.11
N ARG A 93 -13.19 -2.14 -22.40
CA ARG A 93 -12.31 -3.24 -22.86
C ARG A 93 -10.88 -3.08 -22.31
N LYS A 94 -10.34 -1.86 -22.40
CA LYS A 94 -8.98 -1.58 -21.90
C LYS A 94 -8.89 -1.69 -20.39
N LEU A 95 -9.93 -1.27 -19.68
CA LEU A 95 -10.02 -1.46 -18.22
C LEU A 95 -10.01 -2.96 -17.86
N CYS A 96 -10.83 -3.77 -18.54
CA CYS A 96 -10.83 -5.22 -18.34
C CYS A 96 -9.47 -5.84 -18.63
N GLU A 97 -8.77 -5.42 -19.69
CA GLU A 97 -7.43 -5.89 -20.02
C GLU A 97 -6.42 -5.59 -18.90
N LEU A 98 -6.44 -4.37 -18.35
CA LEU A 98 -5.58 -3.97 -17.24
C LEU A 98 -5.88 -4.76 -15.96
N LEU A 99 -7.16 -4.94 -15.63
CA LEU A 99 -7.58 -5.71 -14.46
C LEU A 99 -7.18 -7.18 -14.60
N THR A 100 -7.43 -7.79 -15.77
CA THR A 100 -7.02 -9.18 -16.04
C THR A 100 -5.51 -9.34 -15.93
N ALA A 101 -4.74 -8.40 -16.48
CA ALA A 101 -3.28 -8.43 -16.38
C ALA A 101 -2.81 -8.29 -14.92
N ALA A 102 -3.39 -7.39 -14.14
CA ALA A 102 -3.05 -7.22 -12.72
C ALA A 102 -3.37 -8.49 -11.91
N VAL A 103 -4.54 -9.08 -12.11
CA VAL A 103 -4.94 -10.35 -11.47
C VAL A 103 -4.04 -11.50 -11.91
N ALA A 104 -3.72 -11.61 -13.19
CA ALA A 104 -2.79 -12.63 -13.70
C ALA A 104 -1.41 -12.48 -13.04
N GLY A 105 -0.89 -11.25 -12.93
CA GLY A 105 0.36 -10.97 -12.24
C GLY A 105 0.32 -11.31 -10.76
N LEU A 106 -0.81 -11.08 -10.09
CA LEU A 106 -1.00 -11.44 -8.68
C LEU A 106 -1.06 -12.96 -8.47
N VAL A 107 -1.76 -13.68 -9.35
CA VAL A 107 -2.02 -15.12 -9.20
C VAL A 107 -0.84 -15.96 -9.67
N ALA A 108 -0.14 -15.56 -10.75
CA ALA A 108 0.93 -16.36 -11.33
C ALA A 108 2.05 -16.74 -10.33
N PRO A 109 2.60 -15.83 -9.49
CA PRO A 109 3.59 -16.20 -8.49
C PRO A 109 3.03 -17.20 -7.44
N ALA A 110 1.77 -17.02 -7.02
CA ALA A 110 1.14 -17.94 -6.07
C ALA A 110 0.99 -19.36 -6.66
N VAL A 111 0.60 -19.46 -7.94
CA VAL A 111 0.52 -20.74 -8.65
C VAL A 111 1.91 -21.38 -8.79
N VAL A 112 2.92 -20.60 -9.14
CA VAL A 112 4.31 -21.09 -9.24
C VAL A 112 4.78 -21.63 -7.88
N LEU A 113 4.56 -20.91 -6.80
CA LEU A 113 4.92 -21.34 -5.44
C LEU A 113 4.16 -22.61 -5.03
N TYR A 114 2.88 -22.70 -5.38
CA TYR A 114 2.08 -23.88 -5.11
C TYR A 114 2.61 -25.11 -5.85
N VAL A 115 2.88 -24.99 -7.15
CA VAL A 115 3.33 -26.13 -7.99
C VAL A 115 4.77 -26.52 -7.64
N ALA A 116 5.67 -25.55 -7.43
CA ALA A 116 7.09 -25.82 -7.20
C ALA A 116 7.40 -26.24 -5.76
N LEU A 117 6.69 -25.68 -4.77
CA LEU A 117 7.01 -25.83 -3.35
C LEU A 117 5.86 -26.38 -2.52
N GLY A 118 4.69 -26.66 -3.10
CA GLY A 118 3.49 -27.06 -2.36
C GLY A 118 2.94 -25.94 -1.46
N TYR A 119 3.35 -24.67 -1.66
CA TYR A 119 2.95 -23.55 -0.82
C TYR A 119 1.50 -23.13 -1.10
N ASN A 120 0.60 -23.48 -0.18
CA ASN A 120 -0.83 -23.13 -0.26
C ASN A 120 -1.09 -21.78 0.40
N SER A 121 -1.00 -20.69 -0.39
CA SER A 121 -1.18 -19.31 0.12
C SER A 121 -2.51 -19.11 0.86
N PRO A 122 -3.69 -19.56 0.38
CA PRO A 122 -4.94 -19.43 1.12
C PRO A 122 -4.93 -20.13 2.48
N ALA A 123 -4.36 -21.33 2.59
CA ALA A 123 -4.27 -22.07 3.85
C ALA A 123 -3.32 -21.37 4.84
N VAL A 124 -2.19 -20.84 4.35
CA VAL A 124 -1.26 -20.07 5.18
C VAL A 124 -1.92 -18.80 5.69
N TRP A 125 -2.65 -18.08 4.82
CA TRP A 125 -3.34 -16.85 5.22
C TRP A 125 -4.44 -17.10 6.24
N SER A 126 -5.25 -18.17 6.09
CA SER A 126 -6.25 -18.53 7.09
C SER A 126 -5.61 -18.85 8.44
N ALA A 127 -4.52 -19.61 8.45
CA ALA A 127 -3.79 -19.93 9.67
C ALA A 127 -3.20 -18.68 10.34
N CYS A 128 -2.67 -17.74 9.57
CA CYS A 128 -2.17 -16.45 10.09
C CYS A 128 -3.28 -15.59 10.70
N LEU A 129 -4.46 -15.54 10.04
CA LEU A 129 -5.62 -14.80 10.57
C LEU A 129 -6.13 -15.43 11.88
N ASP A 130 -6.22 -16.76 11.95
CA ASP A 130 -6.62 -17.49 13.16
C ASP A 130 -5.61 -17.26 14.30
N ALA A 131 -4.31 -17.29 13.99
CA ALA A 131 -3.27 -17.02 14.97
C ALA A 131 -3.36 -15.59 15.50
N ASN A 132 -3.58 -14.61 14.61
CA ASN A 132 -3.75 -13.20 15.00
C ASN A 132 -5.00 -12.99 15.86
N ALA A 133 -6.13 -13.64 15.50
CA ALA A 133 -7.36 -13.57 16.29
C ALA A 133 -7.15 -14.15 17.70
N LYS A 134 -6.48 -15.30 17.82
CA LYS A 134 -6.12 -15.92 19.11
C LYS A 134 -5.20 -15.00 19.93
N PHE A 135 -4.18 -14.44 19.31
CA PHE A 135 -3.27 -13.51 19.96
C PHE A 135 -4.00 -12.28 20.51
N ASN A 136 -4.88 -11.68 19.70
CA ASN A 136 -5.67 -10.52 20.14
C ASN A 136 -6.62 -10.86 21.29
N ALA A 137 -7.25 -12.04 21.27
CA ALA A 137 -8.10 -12.52 22.37
C ALA A 137 -7.31 -12.75 23.66
N GLN A 138 -6.09 -13.31 23.58
CA GLN A 138 -5.25 -13.60 24.74
C GLN A 138 -4.54 -12.36 25.31
N SER A 139 -4.21 -11.38 24.47
CA SER A 139 -3.46 -10.19 24.87
C SER A 139 -4.27 -9.18 25.69
N GLY A 140 -5.58 -9.40 25.89
CA GLY A 140 -6.44 -8.48 26.63
C GLY A 140 -6.51 -7.07 26.00
N ARG A 141 -6.24 -6.97 24.72
CA ARG A 141 -6.19 -5.69 24.01
C ARG A 141 -7.56 -5.01 24.04
N VAL A 142 -7.60 -3.85 24.65
CA VAL A 142 -8.81 -3.02 24.67
C VAL A 142 -8.90 -2.26 23.36
N TYR A 143 -9.81 -2.67 22.48
CA TYR A 143 -9.97 -2.16 21.10
C TYR A 143 -9.88 -0.63 20.98
N TRP A 144 -10.66 0.12 21.78
CA TRP A 144 -10.68 1.57 21.68
C TRP A 144 -9.34 2.24 22.03
N LYS A 145 -8.54 1.63 22.94
CA LYS A 145 -7.19 2.14 23.26
C LYS A 145 -6.27 2.03 22.06
N TRP A 146 -6.39 0.94 21.31
CA TRP A 146 -5.60 0.73 20.09
C TRP A 146 -6.04 1.65 18.97
N VAL A 147 -7.34 1.87 18.79
CA VAL A 147 -7.86 2.85 17.82
C VAL A 147 -7.27 4.25 18.05
N LEU A 148 -7.02 4.62 19.29
CA LEU A 148 -6.40 5.91 19.63
C LEU A 148 -4.86 5.87 19.57
N ALA A 149 -4.23 4.77 19.94
CA ALA A 149 -2.77 4.65 20.00
C ALA A 149 -2.15 4.50 18.60
N ASN A 150 -2.73 3.66 17.72
CA ASN A 150 -2.16 3.37 16.41
C ASN A 150 -1.86 4.60 15.53
N PRO A 151 -2.73 5.63 15.43
CA PRO A 151 -2.38 6.84 14.68
C PRO A 151 -1.17 7.58 15.25
N VAL A 152 -1.03 7.58 16.58
CA VAL A 152 0.11 8.21 17.27
C VAL A 152 1.37 7.41 17.00
N GLU A 153 1.30 6.09 17.17
CA GLU A 153 2.42 5.18 16.85
C GLU A 153 2.86 5.33 15.40
N PHE A 154 1.91 5.37 14.46
CA PHE A 154 2.21 5.60 13.05
C PHE A 154 2.99 6.90 12.83
N LEU A 155 2.56 8.01 13.45
CA LEU A 155 3.25 9.30 13.32
C LEU A 155 4.64 9.27 13.97
N VAL A 156 4.80 8.58 15.10
CA VAL A 156 6.10 8.42 15.78
C VAL A 156 7.06 7.60 14.89
N PHE A 157 6.61 6.47 14.36
CA PHE A 157 7.44 5.62 13.48
C PHE A 157 7.75 6.29 12.13
N LEU A 158 6.89 7.17 11.66
CA LEU A 158 7.15 7.98 10.46
C LEU A 158 8.24 9.02 10.70
N GLY A 159 8.45 9.41 11.95
CA GLY A 159 9.39 10.46 12.36
C GLY A 159 8.79 11.86 12.25
N ILE A 160 9.24 12.76 13.13
CA ILE A 160 8.66 14.12 13.26
C ILE A 160 8.63 14.89 11.94
N PRO A 161 9.73 14.98 11.14
CA PRO A 161 9.72 15.77 9.91
C PRO A 161 8.69 15.27 8.89
N VAL A 162 8.62 13.95 8.69
CA VAL A 162 7.69 13.34 7.71
C VAL A 162 6.25 13.44 8.20
N SER A 163 6.02 13.27 9.51
CA SER A 163 4.71 13.44 10.14
C SER A 163 4.18 14.87 9.98
N CYS A 164 5.03 15.87 10.18
CA CYS A 164 4.65 17.28 9.96
C CYS A 164 4.28 17.54 8.50
N LEU A 165 5.07 17.02 7.56
CA LEU A 165 4.78 17.12 6.12
C LEU A 165 3.48 16.40 5.75
N PHE A 166 3.27 15.20 6.26
CA PHE A 166 2.04 14.41 6.04
C PHE A 166 0.81 15.16 6.56
N LEU A 167 0.82 15.58 7.84
CA LEU A 167 -0.29 16.30 8.46
C LEU A 167 -0.55 17.66 7.81
N GLY A 168 0.51 18.40 7.47
CA GLY A 168 0.39 19.65 6.75
C GLY A 168 -0.24 19.48 5.37
N ARG A 169 0.15 18.40 4.66
CA ARG A 169 -0.39 18.08 3.35
C ARG A 169 -1.83 17.58 3.45
N LEU A 170 -2.14 16.76 4.46
CA LEU A 170 -3.48 16.28 4.74
C LEU A 170 -4.44 17.45 5.05
N ALA A 171 -4.02 18.37 5.91
CA ALA A 171 -4.80 19.57 6.23
C ALA A 171 -5.02 20.46 4.99
N ALA A 172 -4.04 20.57 4.10
CA ALA A 172 -4.18 21.31 2.83
C ALA A 172 -5.17 20.59 1.89
N ALA A 173 -5.08 19.26 1.78
CA ALA A 173 -5.96 18.44 0.95
C ALA A 173 -7.42 18.55 1.42
N VAL A 174 -7.67 18.43 2.72
CA VAL A 174 -9.02 18.58 3.31
C VAL A 174 -9.60 19.98 3.06
N ARG A 175 -8.78 21.04 3.20
CA ARG A 175 -9.21 22.41 2.86
C ARG A 175 -9.48 22.56 1.37
N GLY A 176 -8.72 21.88 0.53
CA GLY A 176 -8.85 21.87 -0.93
C GLY A 176 -10.15 21.20 -1.42
N LEU A 177 -10.75 20.30 -0.64
CA LEU A 177 -12.02 19.65 -0.99
C LEU A 177 -13.14 20.65 -1.32
N ARG A 178 -13.13 21.84 -0.70
CA ARG A 178 -14.11 22.92 -0.92
C ARG A 178 -13.78 23.81 -2.12
N LYS A 179 -12.54 23.80 -2.63
CA LYS A 179 -12.04 24.74 -3.64
C LYS A 179 -11.68 24.12 -4.98
N GLY A 180 -11.90 22.82 -5.12
CA GLY A 180 -11.51 22.05 -6.31
C GLY A 180 -10.27 21.18 -6.04
N TRP A 181 -10.34 19.96 -6.52
CA TRP A 181 -9.32 18.91 -6.25
C TRP A 181 -8.03 19.17 -7.03
N ARG A 182 -6.91 19.11 -6.32
CA ARG A 182 -5.60 18.98 -6.95
C ARG A 182 -5.24 17.48 -6.99
N ASP A 183 -4.70 17.01 -8.09
CA ASP A 183 -4.33 15.59 -8.27
C ASP A 183 -3.40 15.02 -7.19
N THR A 184 -2.57 15.88 -6.60
CA THR A 184 -1.66 15.49 -5.49
C THR A 184 -2.36 15.28 -4.16
N ASP A 185 -3.58 15.80 -3.99
CA ASP A 185 -4.33 15.73 -2.73
C ASP A 185 -5.02 14.36 -2.59
N TRP A 186 -5.36 13.74 -3.71
CA TRP A 186 -5.95 12.41 -3.77
C TRP A 186 -5.08 11.36 -3.05
N GLY A 187 -3.78 11.35 -3.33
CA GLY A 187 -2.85 10.41 -2.73
C GLY A 187 -2.87 10.44 -1.21
N VAL A 188 -2.77 11.63 -0.62
CA VAL A 188 -2.73 11.81 0.84
C VAL A 188 -4.07 11.44 1.50
N LEU A 189 -5.19 11.82 0.86
CA LEU A 189 -6.53 11.49 1.38
C LEU A 189 -6.80 9.99 1.38
N VAL A 190 -6.35 9.28 0.35
CA VAL A 190 -6.50 7.82 0.30
C VAL A 190 -5.61 7.15 1.35
N ILE A 191 -4.35 7.59 1.57
CA ILE A 191 -3.50 7.06 2.67
C ILE A 191 -4.20 7.25 4.01
N ALA A 192 -4.64 8.46 4.28
CA ALA A 192 -5.33 8.76 5.53
C ALA A 192 -6.61 7.91 5.69
N GLY A 193 -7.40 7.78 4.61
CA GLY A 193 -8.62 6.97 4.60
C GLY A 193 -8.35 5.49 4.85
N LEU A 194 -7.31 4.92 4.24
CA LEU A 194 -6.89 3.54 4.45
C LEU A 194 -6.39 3.31 5.88
N LEU A 195 -5.56 4.22 6.41
CA LEU A 195 -5.07 4.12 7.79
C LEU A 195 -6.22 4.16 8.79
N ILE A 196 -7.18 5.09 8.60
CA ILE A 196 -8.37 5.18 9.45
C ILE A 196 -9.23 3.93 9.30
N GLY A 197 -9.47 3.49 8.06
CA GLY A 197 -10.29 2.30 7.79
C GLY A 197 -9.72 1.04 8.42
N LEU A 198 -8.42 0.78 8.27
CA LEU A 198 -7.74 -0.37 8.88
C LEU A 198 -7.79 -0.31 10.40
N ASN A 199 -7.58 0.88 10.96
CA ASN A 199 -7.62 1.10 12.39
C ASN A 199 -9.03 0.83 12.96
N LEU A 200 -10.09 1.29 12.27
CA LEU A 200 -11.47 1.04 12.65
C LEU A 200 -11.92 -0.41 12.43
N LEU A 201 -11.30 -1.14 11.51
CA LEU A 201 -11.58 -2.56 11.28
C LEU A 201 -10.80 -3.47 12.24
N GLY A 202 -9.89 -2.92 13.05
CA GLY A 202 -9.05 -3.71 13.97
C GLY A 202 -8.09 -4.65 13.25
N LEU A 203 -7.70 -4.31 12.02
CA LEU A 203 -6.79 -5.09 11.16
C LEU A 203 -5.32 -4.67 11.30
N ASN A 204 -4.99 -3.93 12.35
CA ASN A 204 -3.64 -3.45 12.66
C ASN A 204 -2.92 -4.36 13.65
#